data_7a05b0bb97aa7d6fcd73fe95d16a4d0d
#
_entry.id   7a05b0bb97aa7d6fcd73fe95d16a4d0d
#
_cell.length_a   1.000
_cell.length_b   1.000
_cell.length_c   1.000
_cell.angle_alpha   90.00
_cell.angle_beta   90.00
_cell.angle_gamma   90.00
#
_symmetry.space_group_name_H-M   'P 1'
#
loop_
_entity.id
_entity.type
_entity.pdbx_description
1 polymer ?
#
loop_
_entity_poly.entity_id
_entity_poly.type
_entity_poly.pdbx_seq_one_letter_code
_entity_poly.pdbx_strand_id
1 'polypeptide(L)'
;IIKTMNVDMDDWINNLRRTSFSSLVVLMLSAMVCSSASLFAQSGNKILLPGIESDLARKQIAVDLGSTSSTLVPLIQKAFSFHGGFRLSHPKESQYSITFSAKGGNQVGINIQSGSPPRTLKTLASGGDSIDDALLRGCDKVVTLLLKTPGFFAGKISYLSNLSGYKEIFVSNALMSTSRPNTNFKKITFNASWGNKGQGIF
;
A
#
# COMPACT_ATOMS: atom_id res chain seq x y z
N ILE A 1 9.14 -76.44 -38.00
CA ILE A 1 9.33 -76.66 -36.57
C ILE A 1 8.81 -75.48 -35.82
N ILE A 2 7.57 -75.59 -35.29
CA ILE A 2 6.90 -74.54 -34.48
C ILE A 2 7.28 -74.82 -33.03
N LYS A 3 8.09 -73.94 -32.43
CA LYS A 3 8.43 -73.99 -31.01
C LYS A 3 7.37 -73.26 -30.21
N THR A 4 6.47 -74.00 -29.58
CA THR A 4 5.48 -73.43 -28.67
C THR A 4 6.20 -72.96 -27.40
N MET A 5 6.19 -71.64 -27.19
CA MET A 5 6.63 -71.04 -25.89
C MET A 5 5.49 -71.26 -24.89
N ASN A 6 5.71 -72.19 -23.99
CA ASN A 6 4.83 -72.38 -22.84
C ASN A 6 5.21 -71.26 -21.83
N VAL A 7 4.43 -70.24 -21.77
CA VAL A 7 4.57 -69.18 -20.75
C VAL A 7 3.82 -69.71 -19.53
N ASP A 8 4.56 -69.90 -18.46
CA ASP A 8 4.00 -70.33 -17.19
C ASP A 8 3.11 -69.24 -16.61
N MET A 9 1.81 -69.46 -16.64
CA MET A 9 0.76 -68.52 -16.29
C MET A 9 0.84 -68.16 -14.78
N ASP A 10 1.35 -69.05 -13.97
CA ASP A 10 1.49 -68.86 -12.52
C ASP A 10 2.60 -67.83 -12.18
N ASP A 11 3.69 -67.83 -12.94
CA ASP A 11 4.76 -66.84 -12.80
C ASP A 11 4.28 -65.43 -13.21
N TRP A 12 3.45 -65.33 -14.21
CA TRP A 12 2.86 -64.05 -14.66
C TRP A 12 1.89 -63.48 -13.63
N ILE A 13 1.05 -64.30 -13.02
CA ILE A 13 0.08 -63.91 -11.98
C ILE A 13 0.82 -63.50 -10.69
N ASN A 14 1.88 -64.17 -10.31
CA ASN A 14 2.67 -63.83 -9.13
C ASN A 14 3.47 -62.52 -9.32
N ASN A 15 3.95 -62.22 -10.52
CA ASN A 15 4.57 -60.93 -10.83
C ASN A 15 3.57 -59.80 -10.82
N LEU A 16 2.37 -59.96 -11.33
CA LEU A 16 1.30 -58.94 -11.27
C LEU A 16 0.86 -58.64 -9.83
N ARG A 17 0.79 -59.66 -8.98
CA ARG A 17 0.49 -59.45 -7.54
C ARG A 17 1.60 -58.69 -6.82
N ARG A 18 2.86 -58.94 -7.11
CA ARG A 18 4.01 -58.26 -6.49
C ARG A 18 4.09 -56.80 -6.91
N THR A 19 3.92 -56.49 -8.20
CA THR A 19 3.99 -55.12 -8.70
C THR A 19 2.78 -54.28 -8.30
N SER A 20 1.58 -54.86 -8.21
CA SER A 20 0.38 -54.16 -7.77
C SER A 20 0.44 -53.80 -6.28
N PHE A 21 0.95 -54.67 -5.42
CA PHE A 21 1.03 -54.41 -3.98
C PHE A 21 2.09 -53.34 -3.63
N SER A 22 3.26 -53.37 -4.26
CA SER A 22 4.28 -52.35 -4.05
C SER A 22 3.86 -50.98 -4.60
N SER A 23 3.15 -50.94 -5.71
CA SER A 23 2.62 -49.70 -6.31
C SER A 23 1.55 -49.08 -5.44
N LEU A 24 0.67 -49.88 -4.82
CA LEU A 24 -0.40 -49.43 -3.95
C LEU A 24 0.14 -48.90 -2.61
N VAL A 25 1.20 -49.53 -2.08
CA VAL A 25 1.86 -49.05 -0.85
C VAL A 25 2.60 -47.75 -1.08
N VAL A 26 3.25 -47.55 -2.23
CA VAL A 26 3.93 -46.30 -2.60
C VAL A 26 2.91 -45.19 -2.81
N LEU A 27 1.74 -45.46 -3.41
CA LEU A 27 0.65 -44.51 -3.59
C LEU A 27 0.01 -44.10 -2.26
N MET A 28 -0.16 -45.04 -1.34
CA MET A 28 -0.66 -44.76 0.01
C MET A 28 0.34 -43.94 0.85
N LEU A 29 1.63 -44.23 0.75
CA LEU A 29 2.68 -43.47 1.43
C LEU A 29 2.82 -42.05 0.86
N SER A 30 2.69 -41.85 -0.45
CA SER A 30 2.73 -40.53 -1.05
C SER A 30 1.50 -39.69 -0.69
N ALA A 31 0.31 -40.27 -0.56
CA ALA A 31 -0.89 -39.58 -0.08
C ALA A 31 -0.79 -39.16 1.39
N MET A 32 -0.08 -39.95 2.21
CA MET A 32 0.12 -39.66 3.64
C MET A 32 1.12 -38.53 3.87
N VAL A 33 2.13 -38.37 2.98
CA VAL A 33 3.09 -37.27 3.04
C VAL A 33 2.48 -35.95 2.52
N CYS A 34 1.58 -36.00 1.53
CA CYS A 34 0.88 -34.80 1.06
C CYS A 34 -0.16 -34.27 2.06
N SER A 35 -0.76 -35.13 2.90
CA SER A 35 -1.72 -34.68 3.91
C SER A 35 -1.09 -34.02 5.14
N SER A 36 0.21 -34.21 5.37
CA SER A 36 0.92 -33.56 6.49
C SER A 36 1.48 -32.18 6.13
N ALA A 37 1.56 -31.82 4.84
CA ALA A 37 2.05 -30.50 4.40
C ALA A 37 1.00 -29.37 4.55
N SER A 38 -0.28 -29.69 4.75
CA SER A 38 -1.33 -28.70 4.94
C SER A 38 -1.57 -28.29 6.40
N LEU A 39 -0.85 -28.87 7.36
CA LEU A 39 -0.96 -28.55 8.80
C LEU A 39 -0.03 -27.42 9.25
N PHE A 40 0.83 -26.90 8.36
CA PHE A 40 1.65 -25.71 8.60
C PHE A 40 1.18 -24.46 7.83
N ALA A 41 -0.07 -24.40 7.38
CA ALA A 41 -0.71 -23.11 7.17
C ALA A 41 -0.84 -22.48 8.56
N GLN A 42 0.21 -21.75 8.97
CA GLN A 42 0.15 -20.89 10.13
C GLN A 42 -1.12 -20.04 9.99
N SER A 43 -2.12 -20.37 10.79
CA SER A 43 -3.09 -19.41 11.26
C SER A 43 -2.26 -18.25 11.81
N GLY A 44 -2.00 -17.25 10.97
CA GLY A 44 -1.40 -16.01 11.43
C GLY A 44 -2.30 -15.56 12.57
N ASN A 45 -1.79 -15.59 13.80
CA ASN A 45 -2.44 -15.01 14.94
C ASN A 45 -2.74 -13.56 14.57
N LYS A 46 -3.95 -13.29 14.07
CA LYS A 46 -4.44 -11.93 13.98
C LYS A 46 -4.46 -11.44 15.41
N ILE A 47 -3.47 -10.63 15.77
CA ILE A 47 -3.52 -9.87 17.00
C ILE A 47 -4.67 -8.89 16.80
N LEU A 48 -5.86 -9.29 17.24
CA LEU A 48 -7.02 -8.41 17.35
C LEU A 48 -6.71 -7.45 18.50
N LEU A 49 -6.18 -6.30 18.17
CA LEU A 49 -6.05 -5.22 19.14
C LEU A 49 -7.46 -4.71 19.45
N PRO A 50 -7.91 -4.74 20.73
CA PRO A 50 -9.19 -4.17 21.10
C PRO A 50 -9.24 -2.69 20.66
N GLY A 51 -10.23 -2.30 19.89
CA GLY A 51 -10.40 -0.94 19.38
C GLY A 51 -10.04 -0.72 17.91
N ILE A 52 -9.34 -1.65 17.22
CA ILE A 52 -9.04 -1.50 15.79
C ILE A 52 -10.28 -1.79 14.93
N GLU A 53 -11.18 -2.66 15.38
CA GLU A 53 -12.42 -2.94 14.63
C GLU A 53 -13.34 -1.71 14.52
N SER A 54 -13.33 -0.82 15.50
CA SER A 54 -14.12 0.41 15.44
C SER A 54 -13.62 1.41 14.38
N ASP A 55 -12.31 1.39 14.06
CA ASP A 55 -11.74 2.27 13.05
C ASP A 55 -11.92 1.72 11.63
N LEU A 56 -11.96 0.40 11.45
CA LEU A 56 -12.27 -0.22 10.16
C LEU A 56 -13.73 -0.01 9.72
N ALA A 57 -14.63 0.23 10.67
CA ALA A 57 -16.03 0.55 10.41
C ALA A 57 -16.27 2.04 10.10
N ARG A 58 -15.25 2.90 10.15
CA ARG A 58 -15.39 4.30 9.73
C ARG A 58 -15.82 4.38 8.28
N LYS A 59 -16.98 4.97 8.06
CA LYS A 59 -17.53 5.22 6.74
C LYS A 59 -16.57 6.14 5.97
N GLN A 60 -15.83 5.56 5.01
CA GLN A 60 -14.97 6.33 4.13
C GLN A 60 -15.77 7.26 3.24
N ILE A 61 -15.26 8.47 3.03
CA ILE A 61 -15.84 9.40 2.07
C ILE A 61 -15.37 9.01 0.67
N ALA A 62 -16.33 8.73 -0.22
CA ALA A 62 -16.04 8.44 -1.61
C ALA A 62 -15.72 9.75 -2.36
N VAL A 63 -14.53 9.83 -2.95
CA VAL A 63 -14.06 11.02 -3.66
C VAL A 63 -13.60 10.70 -5.08
N ASP A 64 -13.96 11.57 -6.01
CA ASP A 64 -13.39 11.64 -7.34
C ASP A 64 -12.32 12.75 -7.36
N LEU A 65 -11.16 12.43 -7.92
CA LEU A 65 -10.00 13.33 -7.91
C LEU A 65 -9.61 13.70 -9.34
N GLY A 66 -9.65 14.98 -9.63
CA GLY A 66 -9.20 15.56 -10.88
C GLY A 66 -8.08 16.59 -10.71
N SER A 67 -7.33 16.83 -11.79
CA SER A 67 -6.37 17.94 -11.85
C SER A 67 -6.32 18.52 -13.25
N THR A 68 -6.10 19.83 -13.35
CA THR A 68 -5.82 20.51 -14.62
C THR A 68 -4.40 20.23 -15.11
N SER A 69 -3.52 19.71 -14.23
CA SER A 69 -2.15 19.33 -14.57
C SER A 69 -1.98 17.82 -14.37
N SER A 70 -1.63 17.10 -15.43
CA SER A 70 -1.42 15.65 -15.37
C SER A 70 -0.26 15.25 -14.45
N THR A 71 0.73 16.12 -14.26
CA THR A 71 1.88 15.86 -13.39
C THR A 71 1.51 15.78 -11.90
N LEU A 72 0.42 16.43 -11.48
CA LEU A 72 -0.03 16.43 -10.09
C LEU A 72 -0.92 15.23 -9.74
N VAL A 73 -1.54 14.59 -10.73
CA VAL A 73 -2.50 13.49 -10.52
C VAL A 73 -1.92 12.35 -9.70
N PRO A 74 -0.71 11.82 -10.00
CA PRO A 74 -0.17 10.68 -9.24
C PRO A 74 0.03 11.01 -7.75
N LEU A 75 0.48 12.24 -7.45
CA LEU A 75 0.71 12.66 -6.06
C LEU A 75 -0.60 12.84 -5.30
N ILE A 76 -1.63 13.40 -5.96
CA ILE A 76 -2.97 13.54 -5.39
C ILE A 76 -3.57 12.16 -5.07
N GLN A 77 -3.55 11.25 -6.05
CA GLN A 77 -4.06 9.89 -5.87
C GLN A 77 -3.32 9.16 -4.76
N LYS A 78 -1.99 9.28 -4.72
CA LYS A 78 -1.18 8.69 -3.66
C LYS A 78 -1.57 9.25 -2.28
N ALA A 79 -1.73 10.57 -2.16
CA ALA A 79 -2.13 11.20 -0.89
C ALA A 79 -3.45 10.63 -0.37
N PHE A 80 -4.49 10.67 -1.18
CA PHE A 80 -5.82 10.22 -0.76
C PHE A 80 -5.92 8.70 -0.58
N SER A 81 -5.16 7.90 -1.34
CA SER A 81 -5.13 6.44 -1.15
C SER A 81 -4.49 6.01 0.18
N PHE A 82 -3.54 6.80 0.70
CA PHE A 82 -2.93 6.54 2.01
C PHE A 82 -3.79 7.01 3.19
N HIS A 83 -4.80 7.82 2.94
CA HIS A 83 -5.65 8.33 4.01
C HIS A 83 -6.87 7.43 4.22
N GLY A 84 -6.92 6.70 5.34
CA GLY A 84 -7.99 5.74 5.62
C GLY A 84 -9.42 6.32 5.67
N GLY A 85 -9.58 7.63 5.74
CA GLY A 85 -10.88 8.30 5.72
C GLY A 85 -11.48 8.52 4.33
N PHE A 86 -10.73 8.27 3.26
CA PHE A 86 -11.19 8.44 1.88
C PHE A 86 -11.14 7.14 1.09
N ARG A 87 -12.05 7.00 0.15
CA ARG A 87 -12.07 5.98 -0.87
C ARG A 87 -12.13 6.64 -2.24
N LEU A 88 -11.15 6.34 -3.09
CA LEU A 88 -11.17 6.80 -4.48
C LEU A 88 -12.31 6.10 -5.23
N SER A 89 -13.09 6.84 -5.97
CA SER A 89 -14.25 6.32 -6.69
C SER A 89 -14.44 7.05 -8.02
N HIS A 90 -15.25 6.45 -8.88
CA HIS A 90 -15.64 7.08 -10.14
C HIS A 90 -16.57 8.27 -9.89
N PRO A 91 -16.61 9.31 -10.76
CA PRO A 91 -17.45 10.50 -10.58
C PRO A 91 -18.92 10.22 -10.26
N LYS A 92 -19.50 9.16 -10.85
CA LYS A 92 -20.91 8.78 -10.61
C LYS A 92 -21.19 8.23 -9.21
N GLU A 93 -20.17 7.74 -8.52
CA GLU A 93 -20.27 7.09 -7.21
C GLU A 93 -19.66 7.94 -6.10
N SER A 94 -19.01 9.05 -6.45
CA SER A 94 -18.36 9.93 -5.51
C SER A 94 -19.36 10.83 -4.78
N GLN A 95 -19.12 11.06 -3.49
CA GLN A 95 -19.83 12.05 -2.70
C GLN A 95 -19.30 13.45 -2.98
N TYR A 96 -18.01 13.55 -3.28
CA TYR A 96 -17.36 14.81 -3.63
C TYR A 96 -16.47 14.62 -4.85
N SER A 97 -16.48 15.59 -5.75
CA SER A 97 -15.51 15.75 -6.82
C SER A 97 -14.56 16.88 -6.46
N ILE A 98 -13.26 16.58 -6.43
CA ILE A 98 -12.21 17.50 -5.97
C ILE A 98 -11.25 17.73 -7.12
N THR A 99 -11.20 18.95 -7.63
CA THR A 99 -10.31 19.33 -8.74
C THR A 99 -9.21 20.24 -8.24
N PHE A 100 -7.98 19.84 -8.51
CA PHE A 100 -6.78 20.62 -8.21
C PHE A 100 -6.30 21.34 -9.47
N SER A 101 -5.90 22.59 -9.32
CA SER A 101 -5.38 23.43 -10.42
C SER A 101 -4.07 24.08 -10.01
N ALA A 102 -3.02 23.83 -10.77
CA ALA A 102 -1.77 24.56 -10.58
C ALA A 102 -1.97 26.04 -10.98
N LYS A 103 -1.54 26.92 -10.11
CA LYS A 103 -1.48 28.37 -10.35
C LYS A 103 0.00 28.80 -10.32
N GLY A 104 0.33 29.89 -10.96
CA GLY A 104 1.68 30.41 -10.91
C GLY A 104 2.21 30.62 -9.48
N GLY A 105 3.52 30.63 -9.26
CA GLY A 105 4.14 30.95 -7.97
C GLY A 105 3.95 29.88 -6.88
N ASN A 106 4.11 28.61 -7.22
CA ASN A 106 3.95 27.51 -6.26
C ASN A 106 2.62 27.51 -5.50
N GLN A 107 1.55 27.85 -6.21
CA GLN A 107 0.20 27.86 -5.66
C GLN A 107 -0.68 26.80 -6.33
N VAL A 108 -1.61 26.25 -5.55
CA VAL A 108 -2.61 25.29 -6.00
C VAL A 108 -4.00 25.79 -5.60
N GLY A 109 -4.89 25.90 -6.59
CA GLY A 109 -6.32 26.09 -6.37
C GLY A 109 -7.01 24.75 -6.22
N ILE A 110 -8.04 24.70 -5.38
CA ILE A 110 -8.79 23.48 -5.11
C ILE A 110 -10.27 23.82 -5.18
N ASN A 111 -10.99 23.11 -6.04
CA ASN A 111 -12.44 23.24 -6.15
C ASN A 111 -13.09 21.94 -5.67
N ILE A 112 -13.97 22.03 -4.70
CA ILE A 112 -14.69 20.91 -4.12
C ILE A 112 -16.16 21.04 -4.49
N GLN A 113 -16.69 20.02 -5.14
CA GLN A 113 -18.09 19.96 -5.59
C GLN A 113 -18.77 18.76 -4.94
N SER A 114 -20.08 18.85 -4.79
CA SER A 114 -20.94 17.78 -4.30
C SER A 114 -22.32 17.83 -4.94
N GLY A 115 -23.03 16.71 -4.91
CA GLY A 115 -24.40 16.59 -5.39
C GLY A 115 -24.52 16.26 -6.88
N SER A 116 -25.76 16.00 -7.31
CA SER A 116 -26.14 15.74 -8.69
C SER A 116 -27.40 16.59 -9.03
N PRO A 117 -27.28 17.65 -9.82
CA PRO A 117 -26.09 18.16 -10.52
C PRO A 117 -24.99 18.67 -9.58
N PRO A 118 -23.69 18.64 -10.02
CA PRO A 118 -22.59 19.10 -9.19
C PRO A 118 -22.69 20.58 -8.82
N ARG A 119 -22.54 20.90 -7.53
CA ARG A 119 -22.51 22.27 -7.02
C ARG A 119 -21.20 22.50 -6.27
N THR A 120 -20.59 23.66 -6.48
CA THR A 120 -19.39 24.04 -5.73
C THR A 120 -19.71 24.20 -4.25
N LEU A 121 -19.12 23.35 -3.43
CA LEU A 121 -19.21 23.40 -1.97
C LEU A 121 -18.23 24.44 -1.42
N LYS A 122 -16.98 24.39 -1.88
CA LYS A 122 -15.92 25.27 -1.41
C LYS A 122 -14.81 25.39 -2.46
N THR A 123 -14.24 26.59 -2.56
CA THR A 123 -12.97 26.81 -3.26
C THR A 123 -11.91 27.17 -2.23
N LEU A 124 -10.75 26.54 -2.34
CA LEU A 124 -9.60 26.72 -1.46
C LEU A 124 -8.38 27.08 -2.29
N ALA A 125 -7.41 27.71 -1.66
CA ALA A 125 -6.08 27.91 -2.22
C ALA A 125 -5.00 27.49 -1.24
N SER A 126 -3.88 27.02 -1.76
CA SER A 126 -2.73 26.60 -0.99
C SER A 126 -1.45 27.07 -1.66
N GLY A 127 -0.47 27.49 -0.88
CA GLY A 127 0.86 27.84 -1.33
C GLY A 127 1.92 27.05 -0.55
N GLY A 128 3.12 26.96 -1.11
CA GLY A 128 4.23 26.23 -0.49
C GLY A 128 5.58 26.60 -1.08
N ASP A 129 6.64 25.96 -0.58
CA ASP A 129 8.02 26.16 -1.05
C ASP A 129 8.21 25.58 -2.46
N SER A 130 7.38 24.60 -2.83
CA SER A 130 7.30 24.00 -4.15
C SER A 130 5.85 23.71 -4.52
N ILE A 131 5.58 23.37 -5.77
CA ILE A 131 4.23 23.00 -6.22
C ILE A 131 3.74 21.73 -5.50
N ASP A 132 4.63 20.79 -5.21
CA ASP A 132 4.32 19.57 -4.45
C ASP A 132 3.96 19.90 -2.99
N ASP A 133 4.74 20.79 -2.35
CA ASP A 133 4.43 21.23 -0.98
C ASP A 133 3.09 21.98 -0.94
N ALA A 134 2.85 22.88 -1.90
CA ALA A 134 1.58 23.56 -2.04
C ALA A 134 0.41 22.57 -2.23
N LEU A 135 0.61 21.53 -3.05
CA LEU A 135 -0.38 20.48 -3.26
C LEU A 135 -0.70 19.71 -1.99
N LEU A 136 0.32 19.25 -1.27
CA LEU A 136 0.13 18.48 -0.03
C LEU A 136 -0.53 19.30 1.06
N ARG A 137 -0.17 20.58 1.21
CA ARG A 137 -0.91 21.53 2.08
C ARG A 137 -2.37 21.72 1.63
N GLY A 138 -2.60 21.68 0.33
CA GLY A 138 -3.94 21.71 -0.25
C GLY A 138 -4.75 20.46 0.12
N CYS A 139 -4.13 19.27 0.02
CA CYS A 139 -4.75 18.01 0.45
C CYS A 139 -5.08 18.04 1.95
N ASP A 140 -4.20 18.59 2.80
CA ASP A 140 -4.46 18.75 4.24
C ASP A 140 -5.67 19.65 4.51
N LYS A 141 -5.84 20.73 3.74
CA LYS A 141 -7.03 21.59 3.83
C LYS A 141 -8.31 20.85 3.45
N VAL A 142 -8.26 19.96 2.46
CA VAL A 142 -9.40 19.10 2.08
C VAL A 142 -9.73 18.13 3.21
N VAL A 143 -8.73 17.46 3.78
CA VAL A 143 -8.90 16.58 4.95
C VAL A 143 -9.59 17.31 6.10
N THR A 144 -9.05 18.47 6.46
CA THR A 144 -9.62 19.29 7.55
C THR A 144 -11.06 19.73 7.26
N LEU A 145 -11.37 20.06 6.01
CA LEU A 145 -12.72 20.48 5.63
C LEU A 145 -13.72 19.33 5.70
N LEU A 146 -13.37 18.17 5.13
CA LEU A 146 -14.30 17.04 4.95
C LEU A 146 -14.37 16.11 6.17
N LEU A 147 -13.23 15.85 6.82
CA LEU A 147 -13.14 14.93 7.96
C LEU A 147 -13.13 15.63 9.32
N LYS A 148 -12.95 16.96 9.34
CA LYS A 148 -12.82 17.76 10.59
C LYS A 148 -11.63 17.34 11.47
N THR A 149 -10.62 16.73 10.87
CA THR A 149 -9.37 16.31 11.52
C THR A 149 -8.19 17.01 10.87
N PRO A 150 -7.08 17.21 11.57
CA PRO A 150 -5.85 17.75 10.96
C PRO A 150 -5.34 16.85 9.84
N GLY A 151 -4.89 17.44 8.73
CA GLY A 151 -4.14 16.74 7.71
C GLY A 151 -2.68 16.52 8.13
N PHE A 152 -1.98 15.62 7.45
CA PHE A 152 -0.58 15.28 7.74
C PHE A 152 0.30 15.17 6.50
N PHE A 153 -0.23 15.36 5.30
CA PHE A 153 0.50 15.13 4.05
C PHE A 153 1.66 16.11 3.83
N ALA A 154 1.50 17.36 4.25
CA ALA A 154 2.59 18.35 4.23
C ALA A 154 3.59 18.18 5.37
N GLY A 155 3.35 17.22 6.27
CA GLY A 155 4.27 16.86 7.34
C GLY A 155 5.61 16.37 6.81
N LYS A 156 6.67 16.57 7.60
CA LYS A 156 8.01 16.07 7.28
C LYS A 156 8.34 14.84 8.12
N ILE A 157 9.02 13.89 7.50
CA ILE A 157 9.56 12.70 8.18
C ILE A 157 11.08 12.71 8.06
N SER A 158 11.75 12.26 9.12
CA SER A 158 13.18 11.96 9.09
C SER A 158 13.39 10.46 9.15
N TYR A 159 14.35 9.97 8.41
CA TYR A 159 14.68 8.55 8.35
C TYR A 159 16.13 8.34 8.01
N LEU A 160 16.63 7.16 8.36
CA LEU A 160 17.98 6.74 8.04
C LEU A 160 18.01 6.13 6.62
N SER A 161 18.98 6.55 5.81
CA SER A 161 19.19 5.99 4.48
C SER A 161 20.67 5.95 4.11
N ASN A 162 21.03 5.03 3.22
CA ASN A 162 22.35 4.90 2.63
C ASN A 162 22.43 5.40 1.19
N LEU A 163 21.43 6.14 0.72
CA LEU A 163 21.37 6.67 -0.66
C LEU A 163 22.57 7.56 -1.02
N SER A 164 23.21 8.17 -0.03
CA SER A 164 24.45 8.98 -0.21
C SER A 164 25.74 8.16 -0.16
N GLY A 165 25.67 6.83 -0.02
CA GLY A 165 26.82 5.94 0.19
C GLY A 165 27.20 5.75 1.66
N TYR A 166 26.69 6.57 2.57
CA TYR A 166 26.85 6.47 4.03
C TYR A 166 25.48 6.45 4.71
N LYS A 167 25.42 5.95 5.94
CA LYS A 167 24.19 6.01 6.73
C LYS A 167 23.96 7.43 7.23
N GLU A 168 23.13 8.17 6.53
CA GLU A 168 22.81 9.57 6.81
C GLU A 168 21.34 9.77 7.12
N ILE A 169 21.01 10.86 7.79
CA ILE A 169 19.63 11.25 8.04
C ILE A 169 19.11 11.98 6.79
N PHE A 170 18.01 11.48 6.29
CA PHE A 170 17.25 12.09 5.19
C PHE A 170 15.95 12.68 5.72
N VAL A 171 15.49 13.72 5.05
CA VAL A 171 14.17 14.33 5.29
C VAL A 171 13.35 14.26 4.02
N SER A 172 12.11 13.90 4.19
CA SER A 172 11.10 13.84 3.11
C SER A 172 9.77 14.40 3.59
N ASN A 173 8.83 14.61 2.67
CA ASN A 173 7.43 14.75 3.02
C ASN A 173 6.81 13.38 3.41
N ALA A 174 5.60 13.39 3.95
CA ALA A 174 4.93 12.17 4.42
C ALA A 174 4.68 11.13 3.32
N LEU A 175 4.66 11.53 2.05
CA LEU A 175 4.46 10.63 0.91
C LEU A 175 5.75 10.16 0.24
N MET A 176 6.92 10.53 0.78
CA MET A 176 8.24 10.18 0.23
C MET A 176 8.43 10.64 -1.24
N SER A 177 7.71 11.70 -1.67
CA SER A 177 7.83 12.22 -3.03
C SER A 177 9.06 13.12 -3.21
N THR A 178 9.56 13.70 -2.13
CA THR A 178 10.80 14.49 -2.10
C THR A 178 11.68 13.95 -0.99
N SER A 179 12.94 13.68 -1.30
CA SER A 179 13.90 13.17 -0.34
C SER A 179 15.22 13.91 -0.48
N ARG A 180 15.75 14.41 0.64
CA ARG A 180 17.05 15.09 0.65
C ARG A 180 17.87 14.69 1.87
N PRO A 181 19.20 14.57 1.74
CA PRO A 181 20.05 14.37 2.91
C PRO A 181 19.99 15.61 3.80
N ASN A 182 19.86 15.37 5.11
CA ASN A 182 19.93 16.42 6.14
C ASN A 182 21.29 16.45 6.83
N THR A 183 22.01 15.32 6.81
CA THR A 183 23.38 15.21 7.34
C THR A 183 24.33 14.81 6.22
N ASN A 184 25.61 15.12 6.38
CA ASN A 184 26.69 14.74 5.46
C ASN A 184 27.96 14.48 6.28
N PHE A 185 27.85 13.61 7.29
CA PHE A 185 28.97 13.30 8.16
C PHE A 185 29.91 12.25 7.59
N LYS A 186 29.50 11.55 6.52
CA LYS A 186 30.20 10.41 5.90
C LYS A 186 30.56 9.31 6.90
N LYS A 187 29.72 9.13 7.89
CA LYS A 187 29.82 8.16 8.98
C LYS A 187 28.45 7.52 9.22
N ILE A 188 28.38 6.57 10.15
CA ILE A 188 27.12 6.00 10.57
C ILE A 188 26.42 7.01 11.48
N THR A 189 25.26 7.48 11.04
CA THR A 189 24.35 8.32 11.82
C THR A 189 23.11 7.51 12.16
N PHE A 190 22.55 7.66 13.35
CA PHE A 190 21.36 6.93 13.82
C PHE A 190 20.60 7.74 14.87
N ASN A 191 19.39 7.28 15.22
CA ASN A 191 18.53 7.87 16.24
C ASN A 191 18.13 9.33 16.00
N ALA A 192 17.78 9.65 14.74
CA ALA A 192 17.24 10.96 14.43
C ALA A 192 15.90 11.21 15.13
N SER A 193 15.82 12.29 15.87
CA SER A 193 14.61 12.74 16.55
C SER A 193 14.29 14.18 16.18
N TRP A 194 13.01 14.48 15.97
CA TRP A 194 12.57 15.86 15.80
C TRP A 194 12.59 16.60 17.11
N GLY A 195 13.18 17.77 17.11
CA GLY A 195 13.14 18.69 18.23
C GLY A 195 11.76 19.27 18.47
N ASN A 196 11.62 19.99 19.58
CA ASN A 196 10.38 20.64 19.95
C ASN A 196 9.84 21.51 18.81
N LYS A 197 8.55 21.36 18.49
CA LYS A 197 7.86 22.07 17.40
C LYS A 197 8.46 21.84 15.99
N GLY A 198 9.23 20.78 15.78
CA GLY A 198 9.83 20.47 14.48
C GLY A 198 10.96 21.41 14.04
N GLN A 199 11.59 22.11 14.99
CA GLN A 199 12.64 23.10 14.70
C GLN A 199 14.05 22.54 14.61
N GLY A 200 14.21 21.27 14.30
CA GLY A 200 15.52 20.66 14.11
C GLY A 200 15.46 19.15 14.29
N ILE A 201 16.54 18.49 13.88
CA ILE A 201 16.72 17.06 14.06
C ILE A 201 17.98 16.87 14.91
N PHE A 202 17.87 16.07 15.95
CA PHE A 202 18.92 15.72 16.90
C PHE A 202 19.23 14.24 16.85
#